data_108d811bf97b204fbf9eac009b28dfbb
#
_entry.id   108d811bf97b204fbf9eac009b28dfbb
#
_cell.length_a   1.000
_cell.length_b   1.000
_cell.length_c   1.000
_cell.angle_alpha   90.00
_cell.angle_beta   90.00
_cell.angle_gamma   90.00
#
_symmetry.space_group_name_H-M   'P 1'
#
loop_
_entity.id
_entity.type
_entity.pdbx_description
1 polymer ?
#
loop_
_entity_poly.entity_id
_entity_poly.type
_entity_poly.pdbx_seq_one_letter_code
_entity_poly.pdbx_strand_id
1 'polypeptide(L)'
;MSELNRYIDMDAHAIQTEGFRHACKAQLDTNGVLKLDDFLRPETLTQLITEADEARDGAYYTVAKHNVYLTKPNDNLPQNHIFNRQLSTSKGCICTDQVPEHSPFMMIYNSAEFQSFIASVVGQDALYPYADPLSSVNVHYANEGQELNWHFDNSEFAITLLLQSPKAGGDFEYVKDLRDADAGDMNYDGVSAVVDGHSPVEKLHIDPGTLVLFRGRNSMHRVTPIVGDTQRILVV
;
A
#
# COMPACT_ATOMS: atom_id res chain seq x y z
N MET A 1 -6.48 27.82 -9.82
CA MET A 1 -5.96 26.94 -8.74
C MET A 1 -6.57 25.58 -8.96
N SER A 2 -5.79 24.51 -8.83
CA SER A 2 -6.28 23.13 -8.93
C SER A 2 -7.33 22.86 -7.84
N GLU A 3 -8.39 22.11 -8.17
CA GLU A 3 -9.36 21.64 -7.16
C GLU A 3 -8.71 20.77 -6.10
N LEU A 4 -7.65 20.04 -6.47
CA LEU A 4 -6.88 19.19 -5.55
C LEU A 4 -6.22 19.97 -4.41
N ASN A 5 -5.96 21.29 -4.59
CA ASN A 5 -5.39 22.12 -3.53
C ASN A 5 -6.28 22.23 -2.27
N ARG A 6 -7.53 21.79 -2.35
CA ARG A 6 -8.42 21.66 -1.18
C ARG A 6 -8.07 20.46 -0.31
N TYR A 7 -7.48 19.43 -0.91
CA TYR A 7 -7.25 18.13 -0.28
C TYR A 7 -5.77 17.85 -0.04
N ILE A 8 -4.92 18.25 -0.98
CA ILE A 8 -3.48 17.97 -1.02
C ILE A 8 -2.71 19.25 -0.73
N ASP A 9 -1.61 19.15 -0.01
CA ASP A 9 -0.67 20.28 0.13
C ASP A 9 0.14 20.45 -1.17
N MET A 10 -0.43 21.22 -2.10
CA MET A 10 0.17 21.47 -3.41
C MET A 10 1.37 22.42 -3.35
N ASP A 11 1.57 23.12 -2.24
CA ASP A 11 2.73 23.99 -2.04
C ASP A 11 3.97 23.15 -1.69
N ALA A 12 3.79 22.11 -0.89
CA ALA A 12 4.83 21.14 -0.59
C ALA A 12 5.01 20.09 -1.72
N HIS A 13 3.91 19.71 -2.36
CA HIS A 13 3.87 18.65 -3.38
C HIS A 13 3.34 19.19 -4.72
N ALA A 14 4.20 19.88 -5.47
CA ALA A 14 3.86 20.49 -6.75
C ALA A 14 3.68 19.44 -7.86
N ILE A 15 2.71 18.49 -7.71
CA ILE A 15 2.48 17.33 -8.57
C ILE A 15 2.22 17.67 -10.03
N GLN A 16 1.86 18.94 -10.34
CA GLN A 16 1.66 19.42 -11.69
C GLN A 16 2.98 19.81 -12.40
N THR A 17 4.09 19.99 -11.65
CA THR A 17 5.35 20.44 -12.22
C THR A 17 6.21 19.26 -12.69
N GLU A 18 6.85 19.45 -13.83
CA GLU A 18 7.74 18.43 -14.41
C GLU A 18 8.93 18.11 -13.48
N GLY A 19 9.53 19.13 -12.88
CA GLY A 19 10.67 18.95 -11.98
C GLY A 19 10.33 18.11 -10.77
N PHE A 20 9.17 18.32 -10.13
CA PHE A 20 8.70 17.50 -9.00
C PHE A 20 8.43 16.05 -9.43
N ARG A 21 7.77 15.85 -10.56
CA ARG A 21 7.50 14.51 -11.12
C ARG A 21 8.78 13.74 -11.40
N HIS A 22 9.79 14.38 -12.00
CA HIS A 22 11.09 13.75 -12.24
C HIS A 22 11.80 13.38 -10.94
N ALA A 23 11.78 14.24 -9.93
CA ALA A 23 12.36 13.94 -8.62
C ALA A 23 11.66 12.73 -7.96
N CYS A 24 10.33 12.71 -7.97
CA CYS A 24 9.54 11.59 -7.45
C CYS A 24 9.84 10.28 -8.20
N LYS A 25 9.90 10.33 -9.53
CA LYS A 25 10.28 9.17 -10.35
C LYS A 25 11.67 8.64 -9.99
N ALA A 26 12.65 9.52 -9.92
CA ALA A 26 14.02 9.16 -9.57
C ALA A 26 14.10 8.51 -8.19
N GLN A 27 13.34 9.02 -7.21
CA GLN A 27 13.26 8.43 -5.87
C GLN A 27 12.64 7.03 -5.92
N LEU A 28 11.50 6.85 -6.62
CA LEU A 28 10.84 5.55 -6.77
C LEU A 28 11.74 4.53 -7.48
N ASP A 29 12.41 4.91 -8.56
CA ASP A 29 13.30 4.02 -9.31
C ASP A 29 14.53 3.62 -8.47
N THR A 30 15.08 4.56 -7.69
CA THR A 30 16.27 4.29 -6.86
C THR A 30 15.94 3.43 -5.65
N ASN A 31 14.82 3.72 -4.96
CA ASN A 31 14.53 3.12 -3.66
C ASN A 31 13.46 2.02 -3.71
N GLY A 32 12.73 1.85 -4.84
CA GLY A 32 11.55 0.99 -4.92
C GLY A 32 10.33 1.55 -4.17
N VAL A 33 10.49 2.69 -3.52
CA VAL A 33 9.47 3.40 -2.75
C VAL A 33 9.59 4.91 -2.93
N LEU A 34 8.46 5.57 -3.09
CA LEU A 34 8.30 7.02 -2.99
C LEU A 34 7.44 7.30 -1.77
N LYS A 35 7.91 8.18 -0.88
CA LYS A 35 7.17 8.64 0.29
C LYS A 35 6.99 10.15 0.21
N LEU A 36 5.75 10.62 0.27
CA LEU A 36 5.39 12.04 0.34
C LEU A 36 4.72 12.30 1.68
N ASP A 37 5.51 12.79 2.64
CA ASP A 37 5.04 13.13 3.98
C ASP A 37 4.11 14.35 3.92
N ASP A 38 3.13 14.41 4.84
CA ASP A 38 2.16 15.51 4.89
C ASP A 38 1.47 15.79 3.54
N PHE A 39 1.22 14.72 2.75
CA PHE A 39 0.60 14.84 1.43
C PHE A 39 -0.82 15.41 1.53
N LEU A 40 -1.59 14.98 2.53
CA LEU A 40 -2.92 15.52 2.79
C LEU A 40 -2.83 16.79 3.63
N ARG A 41 -3.73 17.72 3.34
CA ARG A 41 -3.97 18.83 4.28
C ARG A 41 -4.56 18.31 5.58
N PRO A 42 -4.26 18.92 6.75
CA PRO A 42 -4.74 18.45 8.05
C PRO A 42 -6.27 18.31 8.13
N GLU A 43 -7.01 19.24 7.52
CA GLU A 43 -8.46 19.22 7.50
C GLU A 43 -8.98 18.03 6.69
N THR A 44 -8.33 17.70 5.58
CA THR A 44 -8.66 16.55 4.74
C THR A 44 -8.38 15.25 5.49
N LEU A 45 -7.24 15.14 6.15
CA LEU A 45 -6.91 13.97 6.96
C LEU A 45 -7.96 13.76 8.06
N THR A 46 -8.36 14.82 8.77
CA THR A 46 -9.39 14.76 9.80
C THR A 46 -10.73 14.29 9.23
N GLN A 47 -11.15 14.82 8.09
CA GLN A 47 -12.38 14.41 7.41
C GLN A 47 -12.35 12.92 7.06
N LEU A 48 -11.24 12.44 6.47
CA LEU A 48 -11.09 11.07 6.02
C LEU A 48 -11.04 10.07 7.19
N ILE A 49 -10.46 10.44 8.33
CA ILE A 49 -10.53 9.63 9.55
C ILE A 49 -11.98 9.53 10.02
N THR A 50 -12.73 10.63 10.01
CA THR A 50 -14.15 10.64 10.40
C THR A 50 -14.98 9.73 9.48
N GLU A 51 -14.82 9.86 8.16
CA GLU A 51 -15.51 9.00 7.18
C GLU A 51 -15.17 7.51 7.38
N ALA A 52 -13.88 7.21 7.62
CA ALA A 52 -13.45 5.84 7.89
C ALA A 52 -14.02 5.29 9.21
N ASP A 53 -14.13 6.13 10.25
CA ASP A 53 -14.73 5.74 11.53
C ASP A 53 -16.23 5.47 11.40
N GLU A 54 -16.95 6.29 10.63
CA GLU A 54 -18.39 6.10 10.36
C GLU A 54 -18.67 4.83 9.54
N ALA A 55 -17.77 4.47 8.61
CA ALA A 55 -17.91 3.29 7.76
C ALA A 55 -17.42 1.99 8.40
N ARG A 56 -16.74 2.07 9.55
CA ARG A 56 -16.05 0.95 10.21
C ARG A 56 -16.93 -0.27 10.47
N ASP A 57 -18.16 -0.05 10.91
CA ASP A 57 -19.11 -1.13 11.24
C ASP A 57 -19.53 -1.95 10.00
N GLY A 58 -19.38 -1.37 8.80
CA GLY A 58 -19.59 -2.04 7.52
C GLY A 58 -18.38 -2.83 7.01
N ALA A 59 -17.25 -2.78 7.70
CA ALA A 59 -16.03 -3.45 7.26
C ALA A 59 -16.14 -4.97 7.36
N TYR A 60 -15.69 -5.65 6.31
CA TYR A 60 -15.57 -7.11 6.28
C TYR A 60 -14.22 -7.53 6.83
N TYR A 61 -14.20 -8.18 7.99
CA TYR A 61 -12.99 -8.69 8.63
C TYR A 61 -12.70 -10.12 8.20
N THR A 62 -11.47 -10.36 7.77
CA THR A 62 -11.00 -11.67 7.30
C THR A 62 -9.73 -12.10 7.99
N VAL A 63 -9.58 -13.43 8.09
CA VAL A 63 -8.29 -14.08 8.35
C VAL A 63 -8.06 -15.02 7.18
N ALA A 64 -7.00 -14.78 6.42
CA ALA A 64 -6.65 -15.56 5.26
C ALA A 64 -5.25 -16.20 5.42
N LYS A 65 -5.05 -17.33 4.73
CA LYS A 65 -3.73 -17.94 4.58
C LYS A 65 -3.30 -17.83 3.13
N HIS A 66 -2.06 -17.47 2.91
CA HIS A 66 -1.45 -17.34 1.59
C HIS A 66 0.03 -17.70 1.65
N ASN A 67 0.61 -18.05 0.53
CA ASN A 67 2.06 -18.09 0.39
C ASN A 67 2.59 -16.69 0.02
N VAL A 68 3.87 -16.46 0.14
CA VAL A 68 4.49 -15.16 -0.15
C VAL A 68 4.27 -14.67 -1.60
N TYR A 69 3.96 -15.57 -2.52
CA TYR A 69 3.75 -15.27 -3.94
C TYR A 69 2.29 -15.03 -4.31
N LEU A 70 1.37 -15.11 -3.34
CA LEU A 70 -0.10 -14.96 -3.52
C LEU A 70 -0.66 -15.88 -4.62
N THR A 71 -0.13 -17.10 -4.71
CA THR A 71 -0.51 -18.09 -5.73
C THR A 71 -1.03 -19.38 -5.09
N LYS A 72 -1.59 -20.26 -5.89
CA LYS A 72 -1.92 -21.61 -5.44
C LYS A 72 -0.63 -22.38 -5.10
N PRO A 73 -0.68 -23.30 -4.12
CA PRO A 73 0.44 -24.21 -3.85
C PRO A 73 0.85 -24.98 -5.11
N ASN A 74 2.12 -25.36 -5.18
CA ASN A 74 2.67 -26.20 -6.25
C ASN A 74 2.90 -27.61 -5.72
N ASP A 75 2.08 -28.55 -6.19
CA ASP A 75 2.11 -29.96 -5.76
C ASP A 75 3.43 -30.69 -6.14
N ASN A 76 4.21 -30.12 -7.07
CA ASN A 76 5.51 -30.66 -7.44
C ASN A 76 6.65 -30.27 -6.47
N LEU A 77 6.37 -29.38 -5.52
CA LEU A 77 7.31 -28.95 -4.49
C LEU A 77 6.92 -29.52 -3.14
N PRO A 78 7.88 -29.83 -2.26
CA PRO A 78 7.58 -30.28 -0.89
C PRO A 78 6.66 -29.28 -0.16
N GLN A 79 5.81 -29.80 0.74
CA GLN A 79 4.87 -28.96 1.48
C GLN A 79 5.56 -27.90 2.35
N ASN A 80 6.77 -28.18 2.85
CA ASN A 80 7.57 -27.25 3.64
C ASN A 80 8.43 -26.31 2.77
N HIS A 81 8.39 -26.44 1.44
CA HIS A 81 9.08 -25.50 0.54
C HIS A 81 8.50 -24.09 0.69
N ILE A 82 9.34 -23.07 0.63
CA ILE A 82 8.93 -21.68 0.84
C ILE A 82 7.77 -21.24 -0.08
N PHE A 83 7.71 -21.77 -1.29
CA PHE A 83 6.62 -21.53 -2.23
C PHE A 83 5.26 -22.01 -1.70
N ASN A 84 5.23 -23.11 -0.91
CA ASN A 84 4.01 -23.70 -0.36
C ASN A 84 3.72 -23.25 1.08
N ARG A 85 4.69 -22.62 1.74
CA ARG A 85 4.57 -22.20 3.13
C ARG A 85 3.45 -21.17 3.28
N GLN A 86 2.51 -21.45 4.20
CA GLN A 86 1.35 -20.60 4.43
C GLN A 86 1.63 -19.61 5.57
N LEU A 87 1.35 -18.36 5.31
CA LEU A 87 1.42 -17.24 6.24
C LEU A 87 0.00 -16.72 6.50
N SER A 88 -0.26 -16.21 7.68
CA SER A 88 -1.58 -15.66 8.04
C SER A 88 -1.59 -14.15 7.87
N THR A 89 -2.66 -13.64 7.28
CA THR A 89 -2.95 -12.21 7.16
C THR A 89 -4.36 -11.96 7.66
N SER A 90 -4.55 -10.89 8.41
CA SER A 90 -5.87 -10.51 8.92
C SER A 90 -6.06 -9.00 8.90
N LYS A 91 -7.22 -8.58 8.40
CA LYS A 91 -7.62 -7.17 8.30
C LYS A 91 -9.12 -7.03 8.10
N GLY A 92 -9.65 -5.86 8.39
CA GLY A 92 -10.96 -5.40 7.91
C GLY A 92 -10.80 -4.62 6.60
N CYS A 93 -11.84 -4.61 5.77
CA CYS A 93 -11.86 -3.85 4.53
C CYS A 93 -13.26 -3.31 4.26
N ILE A 94 -13.38 -2.05 3.88
CA ILE A 94 -14.51 -1.52 3.12
C ILE A 94 -14.11 -1.33 1.66
N CYS A 95 -15.07 -1.57 0.76
CA CYS A 95 -14.88 -1.44 -0.68
C CYS A 95 -15.35 -0.07 -1.18
N THR A 96 -15.05 0.24 -2.42
CA THR A 96 -15.34 1.53 -3.06
C THR A 96 -16.80 1.95 -2.96
N ASP A 97 -17.74 1.01 -3.05
CA ASP A 97 -19.19 1.26 -2.95
C ASP A 97 -19.66 1.72 -1.55
N GLN A 98 -18.83 1.52 -0.53
CA GLN A 98 -19.05 1.98 0.83
C GLN A 98 -18.36 3.33 1.13
N VAL A 99 -17.56 3.85 0.19
CA VAL A 99 -16.91 5.16 0.30
C VAL A 99 -17.84 6.23 -0.27
N PRO A 100 -18.10 7.34 0.45
CA PRO A 100 -18.95 8.40 -0.07
C PRO A 100 -18.43 8.96 -1.41
N GLU A 101 -19.32 9.15 -2.38
CA GLU A 101 -18.97 9.65 -3.72
C GLU A 101 -18.20 10.99 -3.68
N HIS A 102 -18.50 11.83 -2.69
CA HIS A 102 -17.84 13.13 -2.50
C HIS A 102 -16.67 13.09 -1.50
N SER A 103 -16.26 11.90 -1.09
CA SER A 103 -15.08 11.73 -0.24
C SER A 103 -13.85 12.35 -0.92
N PRO A 104 -12.97 13.04 -0.17
CA PRO A 104 -11.68 13.47 -0.69
C PRO A 104 -10.89 12.38 -1.40
N PHE A 105 -11.01 11.11 -0.97
CA PHE A 105 -10.40 9.98 -1.68
C PHE A 105 -10.87 9.86 -3.10
N MET A 106 -12.18 9.86 -3.30
CA MET A 106 -12.77 9.73 -4.63
C MET A 106 -12.42 10.94 -5.51
N MET A 107 -12.35 12.13 -4.91
CA MET A 107 -11.95 13.34 -5.61
C MET A 107 -10.48 13.29 -6.04
N ILE A 108 -9.59 12.80 -5.20
CA ILE A 108 -8.16 12.61 -5.52
C ILE A 108 -8.01 11.49 -6.56
N TYR A 109 -8.58 10.31 -6.32
CA TYR A 109 -8.47 9.16 -7.20
C TYR A 109 -8.96 9.45 -8.62
N ASN A 110 -10.10 10.13 -8.77
CA ASN A 110 -10.70 10.44 -10.07
C ASN A 110 -10.09 11.68 -10.74
N SER A 111 -9.18 12.40 -10.07
CA SER A 111 -8.54 13.57 -10.65
C SER A 111 -7.57 13.21 -11.77
N ALA A 112 -7.79 13.77 -12.96
CA ALA A 112 -6.86 13.61 -14.08
C ALA A 112 -5.45 14.13 -13.75
N GLU A 113 -5.33 15.15 -12.91
CA GLU A 113 -4.05 15.71 -12.47
C GLU A 113 -3.28 14.72 -11.60
N PHE A 114 -3.96 14.07 -10.63
CA PHE A 114 -3.34 13.03 -9.80
C PHE A 114 -2.98 11.78 -10.62
N GLN A 115 -3.88 11.32 -11.48
CA GLN A 115 -3.61 10.18 -12.38
C GLN A 115 -2.41 10.45 -13.28
N SER A 116 -2.31 11.66 -13.87
CA SER A 116 -1.16 12.06 -14.68
C SER A 116 0.14 12.14 -13.87
N PHE A 117 0.09 12.60 -12.62
CA PHE A 117 1.23 12.58 -11.72
C PHE A 117 1.72 11.15 -11.47
N ILE A 118 0.82 10.26 -11.06
CA ILE A 118 1.17 8.86 -10.79
C ILE A 118 1.71 8.19 -12.06
N ALA A 119 1.06 8.35 -13.21
CA ALA A 119 1.53 7.81 -14.50
C ALA A 119 2.98 8.22 -14.79
N SER A 120 3.29 9.50 -14.66
CA SER A 120 4.64 10.04 -14.85
C SER A 120 5.66 9.41 -13.88
N VAL A 121 5.30 9.25 -12.59
CA VAL A 121 6.18 8.69 -11.57
C VAL A 121 6.47 7.21 -11.79
N VAL A 122 5.45 6.43 -12.19
CA VAL A 122 5.64 4.99 -12.45
C VAL A 122 6.20 4.69 -13.84
N GLY A 123 6.31 5.72 -14.71
CA GLY A 123 6.87 5.60 -16.06
C GLY A 123 5.89 5.05 -17.08
N GLN A 124 4.58 5.32 -16.91
CA GLN A 124 3.52 4.95 -17.84
C GLN A 124 3.02 6.18 -18.61
N ASP A 125 2.55 5.98 -19.84
CA ASP A 125 1.96 7.07 -20.64
C ASP A 125 0.62 7.53 -20.07
N ALA A 126 -0.17 6.61 -19.49
CA ALA A 126 -1.44 6.89 -18.85
C ALA A 126 -1.78 5.81 -17.83
N LEU A 127 -2.62 6.18 -16.85
CA LEU A 127 -3.28 5.24 -15.95
C LEU A 127 -4.77 5.21 -16.26
N TYR A 128 -5.36 4.05 -16.05
CA TYR A 128 -6.79 3.83 -16.20
C TYR A 128 -7.39 3.46 -14.85
N PRO A 129 -8.63 3.87 -14.57
CA PRO A 129 -9.34 3.42 -13.38
C PRO A 129 -9.35 1.89 -13.31
N TYR A 130 -9.30 1.35 -12.10
CA TYR A 130 -9.38 -0.09 -11.91
C TYR A 130 -10.73 -0.61 -12.43
N ALA A 131 -10.69 -1.70 -13.21
CA ALA A 131 -11.88 -2.19 -13.92
C ALA A 131 -12.95 -2.76 -12.98
N ASP A 132 -12.57 -3.28 -11.80
CA ASP A 132 -13.49 -3.72 -10.79
C ASP A 132 -13.97 -2.52 -9.97
N PRO A 133 -15.28 -2.16 -10.03
CA PRO A 133 -15.81 -0.99 -9.35
C PRO A 133 -15.80 -1.10 -7.83
N LEU A 134 -15.59 -2.29 -7.27
CA LEU A 134 -15.52 -2.49 -5.82
C LEU A 134 -14.10 -2.39 -5.27
N SER A 135 -13.10 -2.43 -6.13
CA SER A 135 -11.69 -2.52 -5.72
C SER A 135 -10.83 -1.32 -6.11
N SER A 136 -11.44 -0.25 -6.63
CA SER A 136 -10.70 0.93 -7.08
C SER A 136 -10.13 1.75 -5.93
N VAL A 137 -10.84 1.80 -4.80
CA VAL A 137 -10.40 2.41 -3.53
C VAL A 137 -10.88 1.52 -2.39
N ASN A 138 -9.95 1.09 -1.54
CA ASN A 138 -10.29 0.27 -0.38
C ASN A 138 -9.75 0.92 0.88
N VAL A 139 -10.53 0.89 1.98
CA VAL A 139 -10.04 1.30 3.29
C VAL A 139 -9.81 0.05 4.14
N HIS A 140 -8.58 -0.14 4.54
CA HIS A 140 -8.16 -1.26 5.36
C HIS A 140 -8.08 -0.85 6.83
N TYR A 141 -8.62 -1.72 7.68
CA TYR A 141 -8.59 -1.59 9.13
C TYR A 141 -7.80 -2.75 9.72
N ALA A 142 -6.88 -2.44 10.63
CA ALA A 142 -6.18 -3.46 11.38
C ALA A 142 -6.23 -3.16 12.88
N ASN A 143 -6.80 -4.10 13.64
CA ASN A 143 -6.91 -4.08 15.09
C ASN A 143 -5.72 -4.75 15.75
N GLU A 144 -5.64 -4.71 17.08
CA GLU A 144 -4.61 -5.41 17.85
C GLU A 144 -4.44 -6.88 17.39
N GLY A 145 -3.19 -7.26 17.17
CA GLY A 145 -2.80 -8.60 16.70
C GLY A 145 -3.02 -8.86 15.22
N GLN A 146 -3.72 -7.99 14.49
CA GLN A 146 -3.89 -8.12 13.04
C GLN A 146 -2.63 -7.66 12.31
N GLU A 147 -2.34 -8.31 11.18
CA GLU A 147 -1.13 -8.09 10.39
C GLU A 147 -1.39 -8.34 8.91
N LEU A 148 -0.53 -7.79 8.06
CA LEU A 148 -0.40 -8.17 6.67
C LEU A 148 0.96 -8.83 6.49
N ASN A 149 0.98 -10.16 6.45
CA ASN A 149 2.23 -10.93 6.50
C ASN A 149 3.01 -10.85 5.18
N TRP A 150 4.23 -11.35 5.15
CA TRP A 150 5.15 -11.30 4.02
C TRP A 150 4.52 -11.75 2.71
N HIS A 151 4.59 -10.89 1.69
CA HIS A 151 4.10 -11.17 0.35
C HIS A 151 4.78 -10.29 -0.70
N PHE A 152 4.60 -10.67 -1.94
CA PHE A 152 4.82 -9.84 -3.11
C PHE A 152 3.46 -9.43 -3.69
N ASP A 153 3.36 -8.24 -4.25
CA ASP A 153 2.15 -7.84 -4.95
C ASP A 153 2.02 -8.54 -6.31
N ASN A 154 0.78 -8.68 -6.77
CA ASN A 154 0.50 -9.10 -8.15
C ASN A 154 0.63 -7.92 -9.13
N SER A 155 0.32 -6.70 -8.67
CA SER A 155 0.47 -5.47 -9.42
C SER A 155 1.93 -4.99 -9.39
N GLU A 156 2.31 -4.20 -10.40
CA GLU A 156 3.65 -3.64 -10.51
C GLU A 156 3.94 -2.65 -9.37
N PHE A 157 2.95 -1.87 -8.99
CA PHE A 157 3.03 -0.92 -7.88
C PHE A 157 1.71 -0.86 -7.10
N ALA A 158 1.79 -0.41 -5.87
CA ALA A 158 0.67 -0.06 -5.01
C ALA A 158 0.76 1.41 -4.61
N ILE A 159 -0.41 2.04 -4.43
CA ILE A 159 -0.54 3.39 -3.88
C ILE A 159 -1.26 3.28 -2.56
N THR A 160 -0.69 3.82 -1.50
CA THR A 160 -1.30 3.79 -0.18
C THR A 160 -1.26 5.15 0.49
N LEU A 161 -2.25 5.40 1.35
CA LEU A 161 -2.38 6.64 2.10
C LEU A 161 -2.72 6.29 3.55
N LEU A 162 -1.79 6.55 4.47
CA LEU A 162 -2.01 6.24 5.87
C LEU A 162 -2.87 7.34 6.52
N LEU A 163 -3.97 6.94 7.16
CA LEU A 163 -4.86 7.84 7.88
C LEU A 163 -4.60 7.85 9.37
N GLN A 164 -4.39 6.68 9.96
CA GLN A 164 -4.18 6.52 11.39
C GLN A 164 -3.14 5.46 11.67
N SER A 165 -2.16 5.82 12.49
CA SER A 165 -1.16 4.90 13.01
C SER A 165 -1.65 4.22 14.29
N PRO A 166 -1.30 2.95 14.54
CA PRO A 166 -1.52 2.31 15.83
C PRO A 166 -0.58 2.89 16.90
N LYS A 167 -0.78 2.54 18.15
CA LYS A 167 0.13 2.93 19.26
C LYS A 167 1.52 2.35 19.12
N ALA A 168 1.62 1.10 18.60
CA ALA A 168 2.87 0.43 18.30
C ALA A 168 2.63 -0.70 17.29
N GLY A 169 3.68 -1.25 16.70
CA GLY A 169 3.56 -2.20 15.60
C GLY A 169 2.98 -1.56 14.36
N GLY A 170 2.46 -2.37 13.43
CA GLY A 170 1.94 -1.86 12.16
C GLY A 170 3.01 -1.26 11.26
N ASP A 171 4.26 -1.63 11.51
CA ASP A 171 5.42 -1.16 10.76
C ASP A 171 5.42 -1.76 9.35
N PHE A 172 5.69 -0.94 8.36
CA PHE A 172 5.93 -1.40 6.99
C PHE A 172 7.39 -1.83 6.86
N GLU A 173 7.61 -3.12 6.67
CA GLU A 173 8.92 -3.72 6.47
C GLU A 173 9.02 -4.31 5.07
N TYR A 174 10.19 -4.17 4.41
CA TYR A 174 10.38 -4.64 3.05
C TYR A 174 11.82 -5.04 2.74
N VAL A 175 11.97 -5.82 1.69
CA VAL A 175 13.26 -6.13 1.04
C VAL A 175 13.10 -5.81 -0.44
N LYS A 176 13.83 -4.80 -0.89
CA LYS A 176 13.77 -4.31 -2.26
C LYS A 176 14.34 -5.34 -3.23
N ASP A 177 13.67 -5.50 -4.39
CA ASP A 177 14.11 -6.30 -5.53
C ASP A 177 14.61 -7.71 -5.14
N LEU A 178 13.89 -8.35 -4.20
CA LEU A 178 14.25 -9.68 -3.69
C LEU A 178 14.03 -10.78 -4.72
N ARG A 179 13.13 -10.58 -5.70
CA ARG A 179 12.92 -11.48 -6.84
C ARG A 179 12.90 -10.69 -8.16
N ASP A 180 12.99 -11.41 -9.27
CA ASP A 180 12.65 -10.90 -10.60
C ASP A 180 11.57 -11.80 -11.22
N ALA A 181 10.31 -11.39 -11.03
CA ALA A 181 9.15 -12.14 -11.50
C ALA A 181 9.08 -12.23 -13.02
N ASP A 182 9.59 -11.23 -13.74
CA ASP A 182 9.53 -11.18 -15.22
C ASP A 182 10.62 -12.07 -15.84
N ALA A 183 11.78 -12.18 -15.18
CA ALA A 183 12.82 -13.16 -15.55
C ALA A 183 12.52 -14.60 -15.04
N GLY A 184 11.48 -14.78 -14.23
CA GLY A 184 11.14 -16.06 -13.61
C GLY A 184 12.05 -16.45 -12.42
N ASP A 185 12.89 -15.51 -11.96
CA ASP A 185 13.71 -15.73 -10.76
C ASP A 185 12.89 -15.48 -9.50
N MET A 186 12.48 -16.53 -8.82
CA MET A 186 11.67 -16.48 -7.60
C MET A 186 12.50 -16.37 -6.33
N ASN A 187 13.83 -16.54 -6.39
CA ASN A 187 14.80 -16.42 -5.31
C ASN A 187 14.34 -17.13 -4.00
N TYR A 188 14.02 -18.43 -4.10
CA TYR A 188 13.44 -19.18 -2.98
C TYR A 188 14.30 -19.14 -1.71
N ASP A 189 15.64 -19.19 -1.86
CA ASP A 189 16.56 -19.17 -0.72
C ASP A 189 16.56 -17.81 -0.02
N GLY A 190 16.61 -16.70 -0.79
CA GLY A 190 16.53 -15.34 -0.24
C GLY A 190 15.20 -15.08 0.45
N VAL A 191 14.10 -15.50 -0.18
CA VAL A 191 12.74 -15.39 0.40
C VAL A 191 12.62 -16.19 1.69
N SER A 192 13.15 -17.42 1.72
CA SER A 192 13.19 -18.25 2.94
C SER A 192 13.94 -17.55 4.06
N ALA A 193 15.12 -17.00 3.75
CA ALA A 193 15.97 -16.31 4.73
C ALA A 193 15.26 -15.10 5.35
N VAL A 194 14.49 -14.33 4.56
CA VAL A 194 13.71 -13.19 5.08
C VAL A 194 12.57 -13.67 5.95
N VAL A 195 11.77 -14.65 5.49
CA VAL A 195 10.63 -15.19 6.27
C VAL A 195 11.07 -15.79 7.59
N ASP A 196 12.26 -16.40 7.61
CA ASP A 196 12.86 -17.04 8.81
C ASP A 196 13.61 -16.03 9.71
N GLY A 197 13.64 -14.73 9.34
CA GLY A 197 14.30 -13.70 10.12
C GLY A 197 15.83 -13.71 10.06
N HIS A 198 16.41 -14.36 9.05
CA HIS A 198 17.85 -14.50 8.85
C HIS A 198 18.45 -13.43 7.93
N SER A 199 17.63 -12.58 7.33
CA SER A 199 18.06 -11.48 6.46
C SER A 199 17.65 -10.12 7.03
N PRO A 200 18.45 -9.07 6.82
CA PRO A 200 18.07 -7.73 7.19
C PRO A 200 16.84 -7.29 6.37
N VAL A 201 16.00 -6.46 6.99
CA VAL A 201 14.85 -5.85 6.35
C VAL A 201 14.90 -4.33 6.52
N GLU A 202 14.42 -3.61 5.53
CA GLU A 202 14.23 -2.17 5.63
C GLU A 202 12.88 -1.87 6.29
N LYS A 203 12.83 -0.78 7.05
CA LYS A 203 11.63 -0.30 7.71
C LYS A 203 11.29 1.09 7.21
N LEU A 204 10.11 1.24 6.64
CA LEU A 204 9.61 2.53 6.21
C LEU A 204 8.76 3.15 7.33
N HIS A 205 9.22 4.27 7.87
CA HIS A 205 8.42 5.06 8.79
C HIS A 205 7.39 5.88 7.99
N ILE A 206 6.11 5.73 8.33
CA ILE A 206 4.99 6.38 7.64
C ILE A 206 4.10 7.03 8.69
N ASP A 207 3.95 8.36 8.61
CA ASP A 207 3.06 9.14 9.45
C ASP A 207 1.67 9.30 8.82
N PRO A 208 0.61 9.55 9.60
CA PRO A 208 -0.71 9.87 9.05
C PRO A 208 -0.67 11.05 8.08
N GLY A 209 -1.39 10.95 6.97
CA GLY A 209 -1.40 11.93 5.88
C GLY A 209 -0.34 11.70 4.80
N THR A 210 0.53 10.69 4.97
CA THR A 210 1.59 10.34 4.01
C THR A 210 1.06 9.48 2.87
N LEU A 211 1.38 9.90 1.62
CA LEU A 211 1.19 9.08 0.42
C LEU A 211 2.45 8.25 0.18
N VAL A 212 2.26 6.95 -0.09
CA VAL A 212 3.34 6.03 -0.45
C VAL A 212 3.02 5.34 -1.77
N LEU A 213 3.97 5.36 -2.71
CA LEU A 213 4.01 4.48 -3.88
C LEU A 213 5.08 3.44 -3.64
N PHE A 214 4.77 2.17 -3.87
CA PHE A 214 5.67 1.06 -3.61
C PHE A 214 5.68 0.06 -4.77
N ARG A 215 6.87 -0.35 -5.23
CA ARG A 215 7.04 -1.38 -6.28
C ARG A 215 7.01 -2.79 -5.66
N GLY A 216 5.80 -3.25 -5.31
CA GLY A 216 5.60 -4.48 -4.55
C GLY A 216 5.79 -5.78 -5.34
N ARG A 217 5.81 -5.74 -6.69
CA ARG A 217 5.90 -6.94 -7.53
C ARG A 217 7.19 -7.75 -7.30
N ASN A 218 8.33 -7.06 -7.15
CA ASN A 218 9.63 -7.70 -6.94
C ASN A 218 10.21 -7.44 -5.54
N SER A 219 9.59 -6.55 -4.77
CA SER A 219 10.00 -6.22 -3.40
C SER A 219 9.06 -6.87 -2.39
N MET A 220 9.59 -7.83 -1.63
CA MET A 220 8.82 -8.52 -0.60
C MET A 220 8.57 -7.60 0.58
N HIS A 221 7.33 -7.56 1.08
CA HIS A 221 6.96 -6.64 2.16
C HIS A 221 5.89 -7.21 3.09
N ARG A 222 5.78 -6.58 4.26
CA ARG A 222 4.75 -6.88 5.25
C ARG A 222 4.35 -5.66 6.06
N VAL A 223 3.24 -5.77 6.77
CA VAL A 223 2.89 -4.90 7.90
C VAL A 223 2.92 -5.76 9.15
N THR A 224 3.75 -5.39 10.14
CA THR A 224 3.90 -6.14 11.39
C THR A 224 2.61 -6.12 12.22
N PRO A 225 2.42 -7.05 13.17
CA PRO A 225 1.23 -7.05 14.02
C PRO A 225 0.99 -5.71 14.72
N ILE A 226 -0.27 -5.29 14.75
CA ILE A 226 -0.71 -4.10 15.47
C ILE A 226 -0.61 -4.36 16.98
N VAL A 227 -0.14 -3.37 17.73
CA VAL A 227 -0.04 -3.43 19.18
C VAL A 227 -0.81 -2.27 19.79
N GLY A 228 -1.71 -2.59 20.72
CA GLY A 228 -2.55 -1.65 21.44
C GLY A 228 -3.92 -1.45 20.80
N ASP A 229 -4.74 -0.62 21.44
CA ASP A 229 -6.16 -0.43 21.15
C ASP A 229 -6.48 0.57 20.04
N THR A 230 -5.45 1.21 19.48
CA THR A 230 -5.62 2.16 18.37
C THR A 230 -5.50 1.42 17.03
N GLN A 231 -6.58 1.43 16.28
CA GLN A 231 -6.66 0.78 14.98
C GLN A 231 -5.75 1.47 13.95
N ARG A 232 -5.05 0.71 13.13
CA ARG A 232 -4.37 1.24 11.94
C ARG A 232 -5.39 1.35 10.81
N ILE A 233 -5.46 2.54 10.16
CA ILE A 233 -6.35 2.81 9.04
C ILE A 233 -5.53 3.23 7.83
N LEU A 234 -5.66 2.50 6.74
CA LEU A 234 -4.91 2.72 5.50
C LEU A 234 -5.86 2.67 4.29
N VAL A 235 -5.70 3.59 3.37
CA VAL A 235 -6.32 3.53 2.04
C VAL A 235 -5.36 2.93 1.04
N VAL A 236 -5.88 2.09 0.16
CA VAL A 236 -5.15 1.43 -0.94
C VAL A 236 -5.88 1.66 -2.24
#